data_fe4477149ed395631e507e966160bf41
#
_entry.id   fe4477149ed395631e507e966160bf41
#
_cell.length_a   1.000
_cell.length_b   1.000
_cell.length_c   1.000
_cell.angle_alpha   90.00
_cell.angle_beta   90.00
_cell.angle_gamma   90.00
#
_symmetry.space_group_name_H-M   'P 1'
#
loop_
_entity.id
_entity.type
_entity.pdbx_description
1 polymer ?
#
loop_
_entity_poly.entity_id
_entity_poly.type
_entity_poly.pdbx_seq_one_letter_code
_entity_poly.pdbx_strand_id
1 'polypeptide(L)'
;MLFTTCALLVSACGSIDQRKVITDADADGVVDAEDQCPLTRAQSPVAADGCAIFKGKITSVDFEPGDHRLNSVSRDSLSLLVDKLNQYPEVVIQLGGHTDNRGSARDNLALSKLRVMSVVKYLVANGVNGDRLQPFGFGESRPIFSNATAEGRAQNRRIEMNVVETGVDKNQNRQNKTGQIKTG
;
A
#
# COMPACT_ATOMS: atom_id res chain seq x y z
N MET A 1 15.43 -34.51 77.75
CA MET A 1 16.38 -34.17 76.70
C MET A 1 15.77 -34.58 75.35
N LEU A 2 15.14 -33.66 74.64
CA LEU A 2 14.58 -33.94 73.32
C LEU A 2 15.20 -32.92 72.35
N PHE A 3 15.92 -33.42 71.38
CA PHE A 3 16.45 -32.66 70.31
C PHE A 3 15.41 -32.61 69.13
N THR A 4 14.91 -31.47 68.85
CA THR A 4 14.01 -31.24 67.74
C THR A 4 14.82 -30.73 66.53
N THR A 5 14.96 -31.58 65.55
CA THR A 5 15.59 -31.22 64.25
C THR A 5 14.63 -30.44 63.40
N CYS A 6 14.97 -29.15 63.12
CA CYS A 6 14.24 -28.29 62.19
C CYS A 6 14.71 -28.57 60.77
N ALA A 7 13.84 -29.13 59.97
CA ALA A 7 14.07 -29.34 58.50
C ALA A 7 13.82 -28.06 57.75
N LEU A 8 14.87 -27.49 57.15
CA LEU A 8 14.77 -26.37 56.22
C LEU A 8 14.30 -26.87 54.84
N LEU A 9 13.07 -26.58 54.51
CA LEU A 9 12.54 -26.70 53.15
C LEU A 9 13.01 -25.52 52.31
N VAL A 10 13.99 -25.76 51.46
CA VAL A 10 14.39 -24.80 50.42
C VAL A 10 13.35 -24.85 49.30
N SER A 11 12.46 -23.89 49.29
CA SER A 11 11.53 -23.69 48.19
C SER A 11 12.32 -23.13 47.00
N ALA A 12 12.61 -23.96 46.02
CA ALA A 12 13.16 -23.53 44.73
C ALA A 12 12.04 -22.83 43.97
N CYS A 13 11.99 -21.50 44.09
CA CYS A 13 11.17 -20.65 43.22
C CYS A 13 11.83 -20.64 41.85
N GLY A 14 11.34 -21.49 40.94
CA GLY A 14 11.75 -21.47 39.55
C GLY A 14 11.38 -20.13 38.94
N SER A 15 12.37 -19.34 38.55
CA SER A 15 12.19 -18.17 37.73
C SER A 15 11.54 -18.61 36.42
N ILE A 16 10.26 -18.34 36.26
CA ILE A 16 9.61 -18.43 34.96
C ILE A 16 10.27 -17.34 34.10
N ASP A 17 11.12 -17.78 33.18
CA ASP A 17 11.65 -16.96 32.12
C ASP A 17 10.44 -16.40 31.30
N GLN A 18 10.02 -15.21 31.64
CA GLN A 18 9.01 -14.49 30.87
C GLN A 18 9.66 -14.06 29.54
N ARG A 19 9.78 -15.02 28.63
CA ARG A 19 10.04 -14.68 27.25
C ARG A 19 8.90 -13.75 26.83
N LYS A 20 9.23 -12.46 26.67
CA LYS A 20 8.33 -11.47 26.11
C LYS A 20 7.82 -12.05 24.78
N VAL A 21 6.56 -12.46 24.76
CA VAL A 21 5.92 -12.86 23.52
C VAL A 21 5.86 -11.60 22.66
N ILE A 22 6.66 -11.59 21.63
CA ILE A 22 6.64 -10.53 20.62
C ILE A 22 5.49 -10.90 19.68
N THR A 23 4.43 -10.14 19.72
CA THR A 23 3.26 -10.29 18.85
C THR A 23 3.34 -9.28 17.71
N ASP A 24 2.89 -9.69 16.53
CA ASP A 24 2.69 -8.91 15.31
C ASP A 24 1.35 -9.40 14.73
N ALA A 25 0.28 -8.71 15.11
CA ALA A 25 -1.09 -9.21 14.95
C ALA A 25 -1.57 -9.14 13.50
N ASP A 26 -1.09 -8.17 12.72
CA ASP A 26 -1.45 -8.00 11.31
C ASP A 26 -0.38 -8.52 10.34
N ALA A 27 0.73 -9.03 10.89
CA ALA A 27 1.84 -9.65 10.17
C ALA A 27 2.47 -8.72 9.11
N ASP A 28 2.61 -7.45 9.43
CA ASP A 28 3.26 -6.44 8.59
C ASP A 28 4.78 -6.32 8.83
N GLY A 29 5.28 -6.99 9.88
CA GLY A 29 6.68 -7.03 10.28
C GLY A 29 7.06 -6.04 11.37
N VAL A 30 6.11 -5.26 11.88
CA VAL A 30 6.29 -4.37 13.04
C VAL A 30 5.56 -4.97 14.25
N VAL A 31 6.25 -5.05 15.38
CA VAL A 31 5.66 -5.64 16.58
C VAL A 31 4.57 -4.75 17.16
N ASP A 32 3.48 -5.32 17.68
CA ASP A 32 2.30 -4.60 18.21
C ASP A 32 2.65 -3.46 19.17
N ALA A 33 3.76 -3.59 19.92
CA ALA A 33 4.21 -2.57 20.87
C ALA A 33 4.78 -1.29 20.21
N GLU A 34 5.21 -1.39 18.96
CA GLU A 34 5.83 -0.32 18.16
C GLU A 34 4.95 0.08 16.98
N ASP A 35 3.88 -0.70 16.73
CA ASP A 35 2.97 -0.50 15.62
C ASP A 35 1.89 0.54 15.94
N GLN A 36 1.86 1.61 15.14
CA GLN A 36 0.83 2.67 15.22
C GLN A 36 -0.36 2.40 14.27
N CYS A 37 -0.24 1.41 13.39
CA CYS A 37 -1.26 1.06 12.41
C CYS A 37 -1.62 -0.43 12.45
N PRO A 38 -2.22 -0.94 13.56
CA PRO A 38 -2.39 -2.38 13.86
C PRO A 38 -3.35 -3.13 12.94
N LEU A 39 -3.73 -2.56 11.82
CA LEU A 39 -4.57 -3.15 10.78
C LEU A 39 -3.96 -2.95 9.39
N THR A 40 -2.64 -2.82 9.31
CA THR A 40 -1.95 -2.75 8.03
C THR A 40 -2.02 -4.11 7.35
N ARG A 41 -2.24 -4.11 6.05
CA ARG A 41 -2.33 -5.37 5.31
C ARG A 41 -1.01 -6.12 5.40
N ALA A 42 -1.05 -7.41 5.79
CA ALA A 42 0.11 -8.29 5.84
C ALA A 42 0.95 -8.19 4.56
N GLN A 43 2.28 -8.14 4.72
CA GLN A 43 3.25 -8.01 3.64
C GLN A 43 3.17 -6.68 2.84
N SER A 44 2.43 -5.69 3.29
CA SER A 44 2.52 -4.35 2.73
C SER A 44 3.84 -3.70 3.14
N PRO A 45 4.51 -2.93 2.26
CA PRO A 45 5.64 -2.12 2.70
C PRO A 45 5.18 -1.11 3.73
N VAL A 46 5.78 -1.19 4.93
CA VAL A 46 5.46 -0.31 6.05
C VAL A 46 6.67 0.53 6.45
N ALA A 47 6.41 1.67 7.05
CA ALA A 47 7.41 2.46 7.73
C ALA A 47 7.74 1.84 9.11
N ALA A 48 8.72 2.37 9.82
CA ALA A 48 9.14 1.85 11.13
C ALA A 48 8.04 1.90 12.19
N ASP A 49 6.97 2.64 11.95
CA ASP A 49 5.78 2.77 12.81
C ASP A 49 4.63 1.82 12.44
N GLY A 50 4.85 0.84 11.56
CA GLY A 50 3.84 -0.12 11.10
C GLY A 50 2.83 0.46 10.09
N CYS A 51 2.97 1.72 9.71
CA CYS A 51 2.02 2.33 8.78
C CYS A 51 2.42 2.11 7.32
N ALA A 52 1.44 1.70 6.49
CA ALA A 52 1.68 1.44 5.08
C ALA A 52 2.28 2.66 4.35
N ILE A 53 3.41 2.44 3.66
CA ILE A 53 4.12 3.47 2.89
C ILE A 53 3.32 3.90 1.67
N PHE A 54 2.55 2.97 1.09
CA PHE A 54 1.74 3.19 -0.11
C PHE A 54 0.27 3.00 0.23
N LYS A 55 -0.48 4.08 0.41
CA LYS A 55 -1.95 4.01 0.58
C LYS A 55 -2.65 5.28 0.14
N GLY A 56 -3.88 5.11 -0.30
CA GLY A 56 -4.85 6.18 -0.44
C GLY A 56 -4.70 7.04 -1.69
N LYS A 57 -5.17 8.26 -1.57
CA LYS A 57 -5.11 9.28 -2.61
C LYS A 57 -3.66 9.73 -2.79
N ILE A 58 -3.20 9.82 -4.03
CA ILE A 58 -1.99 10.59 -4.32
C ILE A 58 -2.37 12.07 -4.09
N THR A 59 -1.96 12.62 -2.96
CA THR A 59 -2.22 14.01 -2.61
C THR A 59 -1.49 14.92 -3.59
N SER A 60 -2.17 15.99 -4.01
CA SER A 60 -1.63 17.05 -4.86
C SER A 60 -1.37 16.68 -6.33
N VAL A 61 -2.00 15.62 -6.85
CA VAL A 61 -2.12 15.44 -8.30
C VAL A 61 -3.46 16.00 -8.74
N ASP A 62 -3.47 17.29 -8.99
CA ASP A 62 -4.63 18.03 -9.42
C ASP A 62 -4.57 18.33 -10.93
N PHE A 63 -5.74 18.40 -11.53
CA PHE A 63 -5.90 18.73 -12.95
C PHE A 63 -6.88 19.86 -13.11
N GLU A 64 -6.60 20.74 -14.05
CA GLU A 64 -7.57 21.75 -14.48
C GLU A 64 -8.82 21.07 -15.07
N PRO A 65 -9.98 21.74 -15.04
CA PRO A 65 -11.19 21.23 -15.66
C PRO A 65 -10.96 20.88 -17.14
N GLY A 66 -11.28 19.65 -17.53
CA GLY A 66 -11.10 19.16 -18.91
C GLY A 66 -9.66 18.89 -19.33
N ASP A 67 -8.67 19.10 -18.47
CA ASP A 67 -7.25 18.87 -18.78
C ASP A 67 -6.71 17.58 -18.14
N HIS A 68 -5.68 17.02 -18.76
CA HIS A 68 -4.94 15.85 -18.30
C HIS A 68 -3.42 16.11 -18.17
N ARG A 69 -2.97 17.33 -18.40
CA ARG A 69 -1.56 17.72 -18.27
C ARG A 69 -1.19 17.91 -16.81
N LEU A 70 -0.03 17.38 -16.43
CA LEU A 70 0.53 17.56 -15.08
C LEU A 70 1.13 18.98 -14.95
N ASN A 71 0.69 19.71 -13.95
CA ASN A 71 1.31 20.98 -13.55
C ASN A 71 2.59 20.74 -12.71
N SER A 72 3.30 21.78 -12.31
CA SER A 72 4.54 21.69 -11.53
C SER A 72 4.29 21.03 -10.18
N VAL A 73 3.26 21.44 -9.45
CA VAL A 73 2.91 20.90 -8.12
C VAL A 73 2.63 19.39 -8.19
N SER A 74 1.90 18.96 -9.22
CA SER A 74 1.65 17.53 -9.47
C SER A 74 2.94 16.76 -9.75
N ARG A 75 3.88 17.35 -10.49
CA ARG A 75 5.19 16.71 -10.77
C ARG A 75 6.05 16.59 -9.52
N ASP A 76 6.07 17.61 -8.67
CA ASP A 76 6.81 17.58 -7.41
C ASP A 76 6.29 16.48 -6.48
N SER A 77 4.97 16.35 -6.38
CA SER A 77 4.33 15.26 -5.62
C SER A 77 4.62 13.88 -6.21
N LEU A 78 4.64 13.76 -7.53
CA LEU A 78 4.95 12.50 -8.21
C LEU A 78 6.44 12.15 -8.12
N SER A 79 7.36 13.11 -7.97
CA SER A 79 8.78 12.81 -7.77
C SER A 79 9.02 12.06 -6.46
N LEU A 80 8.32 12.41 -5.39
CA LEU A 80 8.35 11.68 -4.12
C LEU A 80 7.82 10.25 -4.26
N LEU A 81 6.82 10.05 -5.11
CA LEU A 81 6.32 8.70 -5.41
C LEU A 81 7.33 7.89 -6.23
N VAL A 82 8.03 8.51 -7.18
CA VAL A 82 9.12 7.87 -7.94
C VAL A 82 10.19 7.34 -6.98
N ASP A 83 10.65 8.17 -6.04
CA ASP A 83 11.67 7.79 -5.06
C ASP A 83 11.22 6.58 -4.22
N LYS A 84 9.97 6.60 -3.73
CA LYS A 84 9.38 5.48 -3.00
C LYS A 84 9.28 4.22 -3.86
N LEU A 85 8.79 4.30 -5.08
CA LEU A 85 8.66 3.14 -5.97
C LEU A 85 10.01 2.56 -6.37
N ASN A 86 11.06 3.37 -6.47
CA ASN A 86 12.43 2.91 -6.72
C ASN A 86 13.06 2.27 -5.48
N GLN A 87 12.70 2.75 -4.28
CA GLN A 87 13.13 2.15 -3.01
C GLN A 87 12.49 0.76 -2.78
N TYR A 88 11.27 0.53 -3.28
CA TYR A 88 10.51 -0.71 -3.14
C TYR A 88 10.21 -1.32 -4.53
N PRO A 89 11.21 -1.95 -5.20
CA PRO A 89 11.08 -2.42 -6.59
C PRO A 89 10.09 -3.57 -6.77
N GLU A 90 9.73 -4.27 -5.70
CA GLU A 90 8.75 -5.37 -5.69
C GLU A 90 7.29 -4.90 -5.69
N VAL A 91 7.05 -3.63 -5.36
CA VAL A 91 5.69 -3.09 -5.23
C VAL A 91 5.06 -2.85 -6.59
N VAL A 92 3.89 -3.43 -6.81
CA VAL A 92 3.00 -3.19 -7.95
C VAL A 92 1.83 -2.32 -7.49
N ILE A 93 1.56 -1.24 -8.20
CA ILE A 93 0.50 -0.30 -7.86
C ILE A 93 -0.58 -0.22 -8.94
N GLN A 94 -1.82 -0.10 -8.50
CA GLN A 94 -2.95 0.28 -9.31
C GLN A 94 -3.17 1.79 -9.20
N LEU A 95 -3.34 2.45 -10.34
CA LEU A 95 -3.61 3.88 -10.43
C LEU A 95 -5.02 4.09 -10.97
N GLY A 96 -5.89 4.71 -10.17
CA GLY A 96 -7.28 5.00 -10.49
C GLY A 96 -7.52 6.47 -10.77
N GLY A 97 -8.01 6.81 -11.96
CA GLY A 97 -8.36 8.18 -12.32
C GLY A 97 -9.85 8.44 -12.18
N HIS A 98 -10.18 9.60 -11.60
CA HIS A 98 -11.56 10.02 -11.33
C HIS A 98 -11.83 11.42 -11.87
N THR A 99 -13.09 11.69 -12.16
CA THR A 99 -13.61 13.01 -12.53
C THR A 99 -14.73 13.44 -11.59
N ASP A 100 -15.12 14.70 -11.65
CA ASP A 100 -16.43 15.10 -11.18
C ASP A 100 -17.52 14.71 -12.21
N ASN A 101 -18.79 15.03 -11.91
CA ASN A 101 -19.93 14.69 -12.75
C ASN A 101 -20.27 15.73 -13.82
N ARG A 102 -19.39 16.67 -14.13
CA ARG A 102 -19.61 17.63 -15.21
C ARG A 102 -19.23 17.05 -16.55
N GLY A 103 -20.11 17.15 -17.53
CA GLY A 103 -19.94 16.58 -18.86
C GLY A 103 -20.66 15.23 -19.02
N SER A 104 -20.36 14.52 -20.10
CA SER A 104 -20.92 13.18 -20.32
C SER A 104 -20.11 12.10 -19.60
N ALA A 105 -20.76 11.04 -19.14
CA ALA A 105 -20.07 9.90 -18.52
C ALA A 105 -19.02 9.28 -19.46
N ARG A 106 -19.28 9.29 -20.79
CA ARG A 106 -18.33 8.81 -21.80
C ARG A 106 -17.07 9.67 -21.83
N ASP A 107 -17.22 10.99 -21.84
CA ASP A 107 -16.08 11.92 -21.90
C ASP A 107 -15.31 11.90 -20.58
N ASN A 108 -16.00 11.81 -19.45
CA ASN A 108 -15.41 11.67 -18.14
C ASN A 108 -14.60 10.37 -18.01
N LEU A 109 -15.09 9.25 -18.57
CA LEU A 109 -14.33 8.01 -18.63
C LEU A 109 -13.06 8.17 -19.49
N ALA A 110 -13.16 8.81 -20.65
CA ALA A 110 -12.01 9.05 -21.50
C ALA A 110 -10.99 9.99 -20.84
N LEU A 111 -11.44 11.08 -20.23
CA LEU A 111 -10.59 12.05 -19.52
C LEU A 111 -9.85 11.40 -18.34
N SER A 112 -10.54 10.57 -17.55
CA SER A 112 -9.92 9.88 -16.42
C SER A 112 -8.80 8.94 -16.87
N LYS A 113 -8.98 8.23 -17.99
CA LYS A 113 -7.92 7.40 -18.60
C LYS A 113 -6.73 8.23 -19.04
N LEU A 114 -6.95 9.37 -19.70
CA LEU A 114 -5.86 10.27 -20.12
C LEU A 114 -5.07 10.80 -18.93
N ARG A 115 -5.74 11.17 -17.84
CA ARG A 115 -5.11 11.62 -16.58
C ARG A 115 -4.20 10.58 -15.99
N VAL A 116 -4.69 9.35 -15.83
CA VAL A 116 -3.88 8.23 -15.32
C VAL A 116 -2.68 7.97 -16.24
N MET A 117 -2.88 7.98 -17.55
CA MET A 117 -1.78 7.78 -18.49
C MET A 117 -0.74 8.89 -18.45
N SER A 118 -1.11 10.13 -18.11
CA SER A 118 -0.15 11.22 -17.89
C SER A 118 0.72 10.96 -16.65
N VAL A 119 0.13 10.41 -15.57
CA VAL A 119 0.86 9.98 -14.38
C VAL A 119 1.80 8.80 -14.71
N VAL A 120 1.30 7.77 -15.38
CA VAL A 120 2.13 6.60 -15.79
C VAL A 120 3.31 7.05 -16.65
N LYS A 121 3.08 7.90 -17.65
CA LYS A 121 4.16 8.43 -18.50
C LYS A 121 5.22 9.16 -17.69
N TYR A 122 4.82 9.95 -16.70
CA TYR A 122 5.74 10.65 -15.82
C TYR A 122 6.57 9.67 -14.99
N LEU A 123 5.94 8.68 -14.34
CA LEU A 123 6.61 7.68 -13.50
C LEU A 123 7.62 6.87 -14.34
N VAL A 124 7.22 6.40 -15.51
CA VAL A 124 8.11 5.63 -16.42
C VAL A 124 9.28 6.48 -16.91
N ALA A 125 9.04 7.74 -17.28
CA ALA A 125 10.09 8.66 -17.71
C ALA A 125 11.12 8.95 -16.60
N ASN A 126 10.75 8.73 -15.32
CA ASN A 126 11.62 8.88 -14.16
C ASN A 126 12.11 7.54 -13.59
N GLY A 127 12.10 6.47 -14.39
CA GLY A 127 12.78 5.21 -14.07
C GLY A 127 11.92 4.13 -13.39
N VAL A 128 10.61 4.36 -13.19
CA VAL A 128 9.73 3.32 -12.67
C VAL A 128 9.39 2.33 -13.79
N ASN A 129 9.55 1.01 -13.54
CA ASN A 129 9.18 -0.01 -14.52
C ASN A 129 7.66 0.02 -14.77
N GLY A 130 7.26 0.16 -16.04
CA GLY A 130 5.86 0.24 -16.46
C GLY A 130 5.02 -0.99 -16.12
N ASP A 131 5.62 -2.19 -16.05
CA ASP A 131 4.94 -3.44 -15.70
C ASP A 131 4.40 -3.45 -14.27
N ARG A 132 4.90 -2.54 -13.43
CA ARG A 132 4.47 -2.34 -12.05
C ARG A 132 3.29 -1.37 -11.91
N LEU A 133 2.85 -0.78 -13.01
CA LEU A 133 1.84 0.29 -13.02
C LEU A 133 0.58 -0.21 -13.72
N GLN A 134 -0.53 -0.33 -12.99
CA GLN A 134 -1.81 -0.78 -13.52
C GLN A 134 -2.78 0.41 -13.61
N PRO A 135 -2.92 1.06 -14.79
CA PRO A 135 -3.77 2.24 -14.96
C PRO A 135 -5.25 1.88 -15.18
N PHE A 136 -6.15 2.54 -14.44
CA PHE A 136 -7.61 2.43 -14.60
C PHE A 136 -8.25 3.82 -14.63
N GLY A 137 -9.16 4.04 -15.58
CA GLY A 137 -10.04 5.21 -15.58
C GLY A 137 -11.42 4.82 -15.08
N PHE A 138 -11.92 5.51 -14.08
CA PHE A 138 -13.25 5.29 -13.51
C PHE A 138 -14.25 6.40 -13.89
N GLY A 139 -13.77 7.50 -14.48
CA GLY A 139 -14.63 8.65 -14.76
C GLY A 139 -15.31 9.17 -13.49
N GLU A 140 -16.59 9.49 -13.60
CA GLU A 140 -17.43 9.99 -12.52
C GLU A 140 -18.10 8.90 -11.65
N SER A 141 -17.88 7.61 -11.98
CA SER A 141 -18.65 6.49 -11.41
C SER A 141 -18.37 6.21 -9.93
N ARG A 142 -17.27 6.75 -9.37
CA ARG A 142 -16.84 6.49 -7.99
C ARG A 142 -16.56 7.81 -7.24
N PRO A 143 -17.58 8.64 -6.98
CA PRO A 143 -17.41 9.87 -6.23
C PRO A 143 -17.16 9.54 -4.74
N ILE A 144 -16.29 10.30 -4.09
CA ILE A 144 -16.06 10.23 -2.63
C ILE A 144 -16.59 11.46 -1.91
N PHE A 145 -16.90 12.52 -2.65
CA PHE A 145 -17.53 13.74 -2.14
C PHE A 145 -18.76 14.11 -2.97
N SER A 146 -19.61 14.95 -2.41
CA SER A 146 -20.80 15.45 -3.12
C SER A 146 -20.39 16.27 -4.35
N ASN A 147 -20.95 15.94 -5.51
CA ASN A 147 -20.78 16.72 -6.72
C ASN A 147 -21.61 18.03 -6.75
N ALA A 148 -22.46 18.25 -5.74
CA ALA A 148 -23.29 19.46 -5.67
C ALA A 148 -22.45 20.72 -5.39
N THR A 149 -21.36 20.60 -4.61
CA THR A 149 -20.49 21.73 -4.27
C THR A 149 -19.25 21.79 -5.17
N ALA A 150 -18.65 22.96 -5.28
CA ALA A 150 -17.41 23.15 -6.06
C ALA A 150 -16.24 22.41 -5.41
N GLU A 151 -16.18 22.44 -4.08
CA GLU A 151 -15.16 21.77 -3.27
C GLU A 151 -15.24 20.26 -3.41
N GLY A 152 -16.44 19.68 -3.33
CA GLY A 152 -16.66 18.25 -3.50
C GLY A 152 -16.29 17.78 -4.90
N ARG A 153 -16.63 18.55 -5.94
CA ARG A 153 -16.19 18.28 -7.32
C ARG A 153 -14.66 18.31 -7.44
N ALA A 154 -14.00 19.30 -6.82
CA ALA A 154 -12.54 19.38 -6.82
C ALA A 154 -11.90 18.14 -6.18
N GLN A 155 -12.47 17.65 -5.07
CA GLN A 155 -12.02 16.43 -4.40
C GLN A 155 -12.27 15.15 -5.23
N ASN A 156 -13.32 15.14 -6.06
CA ASN A 156 -13.60 14.02 -6.96
C ASN A 156 -12.64 13.96 -8.16
N ARG A 157 -12.08 15.08 -8.61
CA ARG A 157 -11.01 15.12 -9.65
C ARG A 157 -9.68 14.71 -9.05
N ARG A 158 -9.43 13.41 -8.94
CA ARG A 158 -8.27 12.86 -8.22
C ARG A 158 -7.65 11.66 -8.93
N ILE A 159 -6.45 11.35 -8.52
CA ILE A 159 -5.81 10.03 -8.76
C ILE A 159 -5.75 9.29 -7.42
N GLU A 160 -6.16 8.03 -7.44
CA GLU A 160 -5.98 7.10 -6.32
C GLU A 160 -4.87 6.11 -6.63
N MET A 161 -4.21 5.64 -5.59
CA MET A 161 -3.20 4.61 -5.67
C MET A 161 -3.51 3.49 -4.66
N ASN A 162 -3.42 2.25 -5.13
CA ASN A 162 -3.54 1.07 -4.29
C ASN A 162 -2.37 0.12 -4.59
N VAL A 163 -1.77 -0.47 -3.56
CA VAL A 163 -0.82 -1.57 -3.73
C VAL A 163 -1.60 -2.84 -4.05
N VAL A 164 -1.22 -3.53 -5.12
CA VAL A 164 -1.89 -4.75 -5.60
C VAL A 164 -1.11 -5.99 -5.23
N GLU A 165 0.21 -5.91 -5.39
CA GLU A 165 1.14 -6.99 -5.03
C GLU A 165 2.39 -6.38 -4.39
N THR A 166 2.84 -7.02 -3.34
CA THR A 166 4.22 -6.96 -2.89
C THR A 166 4.83 -8.30 -3.26
N GLY A 167 5.73 -8.32 -4.25
CA GLY A 167 6.21 -9.55 -4.88
C GLY A 167 7.01 -10.48 -3.96
N VAL A 168 6.42 -11.02 -2.92
CA VAL A 168 7.02 -11.97 -1.98
C VAL A 168 6.28 -13.31 -1.95
N ASP A 169 5.71 -13.75 -3.06
CA ASP A 169 5.41 -15.16 -3.23
C ASP A 169 6.52 -15.88 -4.01
N LYS A 170 7.75 -15.87 -3.45
CA LYS A 170 8.85 -16.71 -3.95
C LYS A 170 8.61 -18.21 -3.75
N ASN A 171 7.49 -18.62 -3.19
CA ASN A 171 7.26 -20.02 -2.82
C ASN A 171 6.32 -20.79 -3.77
N GLN A 172 5.56 -20.13 -4.64
CA GLN A 172 4.69 -20.86 -5.58
C GLN A 172 5.42 -21.34 -6.85
N ASN A 173 6.58 -20.77 -7.18
CA ASN A 173 7.30 -21.16 -8.39
C ASN A 173 8.23 -22.38 -8.23
N ARG A 174 8.33 -22.95 -7.01
CA ARG A 174 9.07 -24.21 -6.77
C ARG A 174 8.24 -25.46 -6.93
N GLN A 175 6.90 -25.38 -6.83
CA GLN A 175 6.05 -26.57 -6.93
C GLN A 175 5.68 -26.92 -8.37
N ASN A 176 5.74 -26.00 -9.33
CA ASN A 176 5.43 -26.28 -10.72
C ASN A 176 6.63 -26.82 -11.54
N LYS A 177 7.85 -26.87 -10.97
CA LYS A 177 9.03 -27.44 -11.66
C LYS A 177 9.33 -28.91 -11.35
N THR A 178 8.62 -29.50 -10.39
CA THR A 178 8.83 -30.91 -10.00
C THR A 178 7.77 -31.87 -10.54
N GLY A 179 6.84 -31.40 -11.34
CA GLY A 179 5.71 -32.20 -11.87
C GLY A 179 5.87 -32.77 -13.29
N GLN A 180 7.00 -32.60 -13.95
CA GLN A 180 7.21 -33.19 -15.30
C GLN A 180 8.56 -33.91 -15.39
N ILE A 181 8.64 -35.07 -14.82
CA ILE A 181 9.49 -36.19 -15.30
C ILE A 181 8.90 -37.46 -14.73
N LYS A 182 8.09 -38.18 -15.50
CA LYS A 182 8.02 -39.63 -15.63
C LYS A 182 6.78 -40.05 -16.38
N THR A 183 6.98 -40.42 -17.62
CA THR A 183 6.42 -41.61 -18.37
C THR A 183 6.94 -41.47 -19.76
N GLY A 184 7.63 -42.41 -20.23
CA GLY A 184 7.57 -43.75 -20.60
C GLY A 184 8.83 -44.23 -21.23
#